data_75fef391ed414bc98ba84b31f3aee2fd
#
_entry.id   75fef391ed414bc98ba84b31f3aee2fd
#
_cell.length_a   1.000
_cell.length_b   1.000
_cell.length_c   1.000
_cell.angle_alpha   90.00
_cell.angle_beta   90.00
_cell.angle_gamma   90.00
#
_symmetry.space_group_name_H-M   'P 1'
#
loop_
_entity.id
_entity.type
_entity.pdbx_description
1 polymer ?
#
loop_
_entity_poly.entity_id
_entity_poly.type
_entity_poly.pdbx_seq_one_letter_code
_entity_poly.pdbx_strand_id
1 'polypeptide(L)'
;MSGDVEPTSNAVVVAGDEETRVLLRGLLRLHHFRVDGEAEGVSPALELIGAHRPSLLVVDASLAEGSVGPLIGQARQLVPGMRVILVAPASRPTNLPADPTQHPDVLLLRPFRIRQFAEALARPGSAAVPRPR
;
A
#
# COMPACT_ATOMS: atom_id res chain seq x y z
N MET A 1 -28.46 -12.51 0.44
CA MET A 1 -27.94 -12.23 0.40
C MET A 1 -27.40 -12.03 0.32
N SER A 2 -27.08 -11.96 0.47
CA SER A 2 -26.46 -11.75 0.45
C SER A 2 -25.82 -11.60 0.31
N GLY A 3 -25.77 -11.72 0.34
CA GLY A 3 -25.06 -11.50 0.39
C GLY A 3 -24.35 -11.42 -0.22
N ASP A 4 -24.66 -11.65 -0.75
CA ASP A 4 -23.70 -11.26 -1.22
C ASP A 4 -22.98 -10.29 -0.71
N VAL A 5 -22.64 -10.53 0.05
CA VAL A 5 -21.79 -9.64 0.74
C VAL A 5 -20.49 -9.51 0.00
N GLU A 6 -20.17 -8.30 -0.34
CA GLU A 6 -18.90 -8.04 -0.93
C GLU A 6 -17.79 -8.50 -0.02
N PRO A 7 -16.79 -9.18 -0.52
CA PRO A 7 -15.62 -9.41 0.31
C PRO A 7 -15.08 -8.08 0.77
N THR A 8 -14.83 -7.96 2.03
CA THR A 8 -14.25 -6.74 2.57
C THR A 8 -12.85 -6.56 2.01
N SER A 9 -12.58 -5.40 1.46
CA SER A 9 -11.23 -5.08 1.04
C SER A 9 -10.35 -4.98 2.27
N ASN A 10 -9.21 -5.60 2.21
CA ASN A 10 -8.31 -5.63 3.36
C ASN A 10 -6.96 -5.05 3.00
N ALA A 11 -6.32 -4.46 3.99
CA ALA A 11 -5.07 -3.74 3.80
C ALA A 11 -4.09 -4.05 4.91
N VAL A 12 -2.81 -3.91 4.57
CA VAL A 12 -1.72 -3.92 5.53
C VAL A 12 -1.00 -2.57 5.38
N VAL A 13 -0.67 -1.96 6.51
CA VAL A 13 0.00 -0.66 6.57
C VAL A 13 1.43 -0.87 7.03
N VAL A 14 2.38 -0.29 6.31
CA VAL A 14 3.80 -0.40 6.68
C VAL A 14 4.40 0.99 6.72
N ALA A 15 4.84 1.41 7.89
CA ALA A 15 5.47 2.70 8.07
C ALA A 15 6.37 2.61 9.27
N GLY A 16 7.53 3.26 9.19
CA GLY A 16 8.49 3.26 10.29
C GLY A 16 8.04 4.12 11.45
N ASP A 17 7.07 4.99 11.22
CA ASP A 17 6.63 5.98 12.18
C ASP A 17 5.24 5.66 12.67
N GLU A 18 5.06 5.62 14.00
CA GLU A 18 3.77 5.20 14.56
C GLU A 18 2.65 6.18 14.22
N GLU A 19 2.93 7.47 14.24
CA GLU A 19 1.91 8.44 13.92
C GLU A 19 1.38 8.25 12.51
N THR A 20 2.27 7.95 11.59
CA THR A 20 1.88 7.68 10.22
C THR A 20 1.03 6.43 10.14
N ARG A 21 1.39 5.38 10.88
CA ARG A 21 0.60 4.15 10.88
C ARG A 21 -0.81 4.42 11.38
N VAL A 22 -0.94 5.18 12.47
CA VAL A 22 -2.25 5.51 13.02
C VAL A 22 -3.08 6.30 12.02
N LEU A 23 -2.47 7.28 11.37
CA LEU A 23 -3.17 8.09 10.40
C LEU A 23 -3.67 7.24 9.23
N LEU A 24 -2.78 6.43 8.66
CA LEU A 24 -3.15 5.64 7.49
C LEU A 24 -4.21 4.61 7.84
N ARG A 25 -4.09 3.98 9.01
CA ARG A 25 -5.10 3.04 9.47
C ARG A 25 -6.47 3.71 9.56
N GLY A 26 -6.50 4.91 10.15
CA GLY A 26 -7.76 5.64 10.29
C GLY A 26 -8.37 5.99 8.95
N LEU A 27 -7.54 6.45 8.02
CA LEU A 27 -8.03 6.79 6.68
C LEU A 27 -8.57 5.56 5.96
N LEU A 28 -7.89 4.44 6.10
CA LEU A 28 -8.34 3.21 5.43
C LEU A 28 -9.68 2.76 6.01
N ARG A 29 -9.83 2.81 7.33
CA ARG A 29 -11.10 2.43 7.95
C ARG A 29 -12.22 3.36 7.55
N LEU A 30 -11.91 4.64 7.42
CA LEU A 30 -12.88 5.60 6.95
C LEU A 30 -13.42 5.23 5.57
N HIS A 31 -12.60 4.61 4.76
CA HIS A 31 -12.97 4.20 3.42
C HIS A 31 -13.32 2.72 3.35
N HIS A 32 -13.70 2.15 4.49
CA HIS A 32 -14.28 0.81 4.59
C HIS A 32 -13.30 -0.31 4.29
N PHE A 33 -12.02 -0.06 4.49
CA PHE A 33 -11.03 -1.13 4.44
C PHE A 33 -10.88 -1.75 5.81
N ARG A 34 -10.74 -3.07 5.83
CA ARG A 34 -10.32 -3.77 7.04
C ARG A 34 -8.81 -3.72 7.08
N VAL A 35 -8.25 -3.22 8.17
CA VAL A 35 -6.80 -3.18 8.32
C VAL A 35 -6.38 -4.40 9.11
N ASP A 36 -5.73 -5.35 8.44
CA ASP A 36 -5.37 -6.62 9.05
C ASP A 36 -4.14 -6.53 9.92
N GLY A 37 -3.32 -5.50 9.72
CA GLY A 37 -2.16 -5.33 10.56
C GLY A 37 -1.32 -4.16 10.13
N GLU A 38 -0.38 -3.80 11.00
CA GLU A 38 0.56 -2.72 10.78
C GLU A 38 1.95 -3.24 11.06
N ALA A 39 2.93 -2.76 10.31
CA ALA A 39 4.30 -3.17 10.51
C ALA A 39 5.22 -1.96 10.38
N GLU A 40 6.34 -2.02 11.08
CA GLU A 40 7.31 -0.94 11.00
C GLU A 40 8.57 -1.32 10.23
N GLY A 41 8.56 -2.49 9.61
CA GLY A 41 9.71 -2.93 8.84
C GLY A 41 9.32 -4.03 7.87
N VAL A 42 10.31 -4.48 7.10
CA VAL A 42 10.07 -5.41 6.00
C VAL A 42 9.65 -6.79 6.50
N SER A 43 10.39 -7.34 7.44
CA SER A 43 10.11 -8.70 7.91
C SER A 43 8.72 -8.87 8.49
N PRO A 44 8.32 -8.05 9.48
CA PRO A 44 6.96 -8.19 9.99
C PRO A 44 5.90 -7.87 8.94
N ALA A 45 6.20 -6.97 8.00
CA ALA A 45 5.25 -6.68 6.94
C ALA A 45 5.01 -7.91 6.08
N LEU A 46 6.08 -8.61 5.69
CA LEU A 46 5.93 -9.79 4.86
C LEU A 46 5.19 -10.91 5.56
N GLU A 47 5.37 -11.03 6.87
CA GLU A 47 4.61 -12.01 7.63
C GLU A 47 3.12 -11.71 7.59
N LEU A 48 2.75 -10.44 7.77
CA LEU A 48 1.35 -10.05 7.71
C LEU A 48 0.77 -10.27 6.31
N ILE A 49 1.54 -9.91 5.31
CA ILE A 49 1.08 -10.04 3.93
C ILE A 49 0.85 -11.51 3.58
N GLY A 50 1.78 -12.37 3.98
CA GLY A 50 1.63 -13.79 3.72
C GLY A 50 0.46 -14.41 4.46
N ALA A 51 0.22 -13.96 5.70
CA ALA A 51 -0.85 -14.53 6.52
C ALA A 51 -2.23 -14.04 6.08
N HIS A 52 -2.35 -12.78 5.69
CA HIS A 52 -3.65 -12.18 5.44
C HIS A 52 -3.97 -11.96 3.97
N ARG A 53 -2.98 -12.02 3.11
CA ARG A 53 -3.12 -11.85 1.66
C ARG A 53 -3.99 -10.64 1.33
N PRO A 54 -3.55 -9.43 1.72
CA PRO A 54 -4.38 -8.24 1.57
C PRO A 54 -4.57 -7.87 0.12
N SER A 55 -5.65 -7.14 -0.16
CA SER A 55 -5.88 -6.60 -1.49
C SER A 55 -5.10 -5.30 -1.70
N LEU A 56 -4.61 -4.70 -0.62
CA LEU A 56 -3.93 -3.41 -0.68
C LEU A 56 -2.77 -3.37 0.32
N LEU A 57 -1.64 -2.88 -0.14
CA LEU A 57 -0.49 -2.59 0.71
C LEU A 57 -0.25 -1.10 0.66
N VAL A 58 -0.22 -0.45 1.81
CA VAL A 58 0.12 0.96 1.90
C VAL A 58 1.46 1.06 2.61
N VAL A 59 2.45 1.58 1.92
CA VAL A 59 3.81 1.68 2.43
C VAL A 59 4.20 3.15 2.50
N ASP A 60 4.78 3.55 3.62
CA ASP A 60 5.29 4.91 3.76
C ASP A 60 6.80 4.92 3.58
N ALA A 61 7.28 5.99 2.96
CA ALA A 61 8.71 6.12 2.68
C ALA A 61 9.57 6.32 3.93
N SER A 62 8.95 6.33 5.12
CA SER A 62 9.70 6.43 6.36
C SER A 62 10.43 5.14 6.73
N LEU A 63 10.23 4.07 5.96
CA LEU A 63 10.98 2.85 6.17
C LEU A 63 12.46 3.09 5.95
N ALA A 64 13.27 2.19 6.48
CA ALA A 64 14.71 2.26 6.29
C ALA A 64 15.03 2.43 4.81
N GLU A 65 16.04 3.22 4.55
CA GLU A 65 16.43 3.53 3.20
C GLU A 65 16.71 2.25 2.41
N GLY A 66 16.20 2.20 1.18
CA GLY A 66 16.41 1.04 0.33
C GLY A 66 15.51 -0.13 0.61
N SER A 67 14.59 -0.01 1.60
CA SER A 67 13.72 -1.13 1.98
C SER A 67 12.44 -1.21 1.17
N VAL A 68 11.96 -0.07 0.67
CA VAL A 68 10.62 -0.02 0.08
C VAL A 68 10.52 -0.86 -1.17
N GLY A 69 11.48 -0.69 -2.08
CA GLY A 69 11.45 -1.45 -3.33
C GLY A 69 11.45 -2.95 -3.13
N PRO A 70 12.43 -3.47 -2.38
CA PRO A 70 12.44 -4.92 -2.12
C PRO A 70 11.18 -5.41 -1.41
N LEU A 71 10.63 -4.62 -0.49
CA LEU A 71 9.38 -5.01 0.15
C LEU A 71 8.27 -5.16 -0.88
N ILE A 72 8.12 -4.17 -1.75
CA ILE A 72 7.06 -4.22 -2.76
C ILE A 72 7.24 -5.44 -3.67
N GLY A 73 8.49 -5.68 -4.11
CA GLY A 73 8.75 -6.81 -4.99
C GLY A 73 8.41 -8.14 -4.35
N GLN A 74 8.83 -8.33 -3.10
CA GLN A 74 8.56 -9.58 -2.40
C GLN A 74 7.09 -9.74 -2.08
N ALA A 75 6.43 -8.63 -1.72
CA ALA A 75 5.01 -8.68 -1.43
C ALA A 75 4.21 -9.11 -2.66
N ARG A 76 4.61 -8.63 -3.84
CA ARG A 76 3.92 -9.02 -5.07
C ARG A 76 4.12 -10.47 -5.42
N GLN A 77 5.25 -11.03 -5.02
CA GLN A 77 5.45 -12.46 -5.21
C GLN A 77 4.52 -13.27 -4.32
N LEU A 78 4.27 -12.76 -3.10
CA LEU A 78 3.37 -13.44 -2.19
C LEU A 78 1.91 -13.30 -2.61
N VAL A 79 1.52 -12.11 -3.06
CA VAL A 79 0.13 -11.82 -3.40
C VAL A 79 0.09 -11.11 -4.75
N PRO A 80 0.15 -11.86 -5.84
CA PRO A 80 0.06 -11.23 -7.17
C PRO A 80 -1.28 -10.52 -7.31
N GLY A 81 -1.23 -9.35 -7.93
CA GLY A 81 -2.45 -8.56 -8.13
C GLY A 81 -2.79 -7.63 -6.98
N MET A 82 -2.05 -7.70 -5.88
CA MET A 82 -2.24 -6.76 -4.79
C MET A 82 -1.88 -5.35 -5.25
N ARG A 83 -2.71 -4.38 -4.87
CA ARG A 83 -2.41 -2.99 -5.17
C ARG A 83 -1.43 -2.46 -4.14
N VAL A 84 -0.57 -1.54 -4.57
CA VAL A 84 0.42 -0.95 -3.68
C VAL A 84 0.38 0.57 -3.81
N ILE A 85 0.21 1.24 -2.68
CA ILE A 85 0.29 2.69 -2.59
C ILE A 85 1.53 3.04 -1.78
N LEU A 86 2.38 3.88 -2.35
CA LEU A 86 3.53 4.40 -1.63
C LEU A 86 3.24 5.84 -1.23
N VAL A 87 3.37 6.14 0.05
CA VAL A 87 3.19 7.48 0.57
C VAL A 87 4.56 8.07 0.84
N ALA A 88 4.83 9.25 0.32
CA ALA A 88 6.13 9.87 0.45
C ALA A 88 6.00 11.38 0.61
N PRO A 89 6.98 12.04 1.23
CA PRO A 89 6.91 13.49 1.35
C PRO A 89 7.18 14.16 0.01
N ALA A 90 6.40 15.18 -0.29
CA ALA A 90 6.60 15.92 -1.55
C ALA A 90 7.89 16.73 -1.52
N SER A 91 8.41 17.00 -0.33
CA SER A 91 9.60 17.82 -0.19
C SER A 91 10.88 17.10 -0.58
N ARG A 92 10.81 15.81 -0.82
CA ARG A 92 11.98 15.02 -1.18
C ARG A 92 11.74 14.26 -2.46
N PRO A 93 12.77 14.13 -3.29
CA PRO A 93 12.62 13.26 -4.48
C PRO A 93 12.37 11.83 -4.05
N THR A 94 11.53 11.16 -4.78
CA THR A 94 11.29 9.75 -4.57
C THR A 94 12.03 8.99 -5.66
N ASN A 95 13.05 8.26 -5.27
CA ASN A 95 13.84 7.50 -6.22
C ASN A 95 13.26 6.10 -6.32
N LEU A 96 12.67 5.81 -7.45
CA LEU A 96 12.11 4.47 -7.66
C LEU A 96 13.19 3.54 -8.18
N PRO A 97 13.16 2.27 -7.78
CA PRO A 97 14.14 1.31 -8.29
C PRO A 97 14.00 1.13 -9.78
N ALA A 98 15.04 0.59 -10.40
CA ALA A 98 15.00 0.31 -11.82
C ALA A 98 14.03 -0.82 -12.15
N ASP A 99 13.80 -1.73 -11.20
CA ASP A 99 12.94 -2.88 -11.41
C ASP A 99 11.47 -2.49 -11.31
N PRO A 100 10.69 -2.59 -12.39
CA PRO A 100 9.29 -2.17 -12.35
C PRO A 100 8.45 -2.95 -11.35
N THR A 101 8.82 -4.19 -11.02
CA THR A 101 8.06 -4.97 -10.04
C THR A 101 8.16 -4.39 -8.64
N GLN A 102 9.11 -3.48 -8.43
CA GLN A 102 9.29 -2.82 -7.14
C GLN A 102 8.65 -1.44 -7.11
N HIS A 103 7.92 -1.06 -8.17
CA HIS A 103 7.24 0.23 -8.21
C HIS A 103 5.86 0.11 -7.58
N PRO A 104 5.39 1.17 -6.91
CA PRO A 104 4.00 1.19 -6.46
C PRO A 104 3.06 1.39 -7.63
N ASP A 105 1.80 1.05 -7.41
CA ASP A 105 0.77 1.37 -8.39
C ASP A 105 0.39 2.85 -8.33
N VAL A 106 0.47 3.43 -7.14
CA VAL A 106 0.18 4.84 -6.92
C VAL A 106 1.22 5.42 -5.99
N LEU A 107 1.73 6.59 -6.35
CA LEU A 107 2.59 7.37 -5.47
C LEU A 107 1.75 8.54 -4.94
N LEU A 108 1.58 8.59 -3.62
CA LEU A 108 0.76 9.61 -2.98
C LEU A 108 1.69 10.50 -2.16
N LEU A 109 1.76 11.77 -2.52
CA LEU A 109 2.71 12.69 -1.89
C LEU A 109 2.07 13.43 -0.73
N ARG A 110 2.78 13.53 0.37
CA ARG A 110 2.34 14.30 1.52
C ARG A 110 2.82 15.74 1.41
N PRO A 111 2.02 16.70 1.86
CA PRO A 111 0.67 16.53 2.41
C PRO A 111 -0.34 16.25 1.31
N PHE A 112 -1.30 15.38 1.59
CA PHE A 112 -2.35 15.08 0.63
C PHE A 112 -3.70 15.38 1.26
N ARG A 113 -4.70 15.59 0.42
CA ARG A 113 -6.06 15.79 0.86
C ARG A 113 -6.77 14.45 0.92
N ILE A 114 -7.81 14.40 1.74
CA ILE A 114 -8.59 13.17 1.87
C ILE A 114 -9.08 12.71 0.52
N ARG A 115 -9.48 13.64 -0.35
CA ARG A 115 -9.91 13.29 -1.70
C ARG A 115 -8.81 12.56 -2.48
N GLN A 116 -7.57 13.01 -2.34
CA GLN A 116 -6.47 12.37 -3.05
C GLN A 116 -6.24 10.95 -2.56
N PHE A 117 -6.41 10.75 -1.26
CA PHE A 117 -6.30 9.41 -0.70
C PHE A 117 -7.41 8.51 -1.25
N ALA A 118 -8.63 9.03 -1.30
CA ALA A 118 -9.76 8.28 -1.84
C ALA A 118 -9.53 7.92 -3.30
N GLU A 119 -8.99 8.84 -4.08
CA GLU A 119 -8.70 8.59 -5.48
C GLU A 119 -7.62 7.50 -5.64
N ALA A 120 -6.63 7.53 -4.75
CA ALA A 120 -5.58 6.51 -4.79
C ALA A 120 -6.18 5.14 -4.51
N LEU A 121 -7.11 5.05 -3.56
CA LEU A 121 -7.75 3.79 -3.24
C LEU A 121 -8.59 3.26 -4.39
N ALA A 122 -9.13 4.15 -5.20
CA ALA A 122 -9.99 3.75 -6.31
C ALA A 122 -9.20 3.28 -7.53
N ARG A 123 -7.89 3.54 -7.58
CA ARG A 123 -7.10 3.14 -8.73
C ARG A 123 -6.86 1.65 -8.76
N PRO A 124 -7.01 1.01 -9.92
CA PRO A 124 -6.69 -0.41 -10.01
C PRO A 124 -5.19 -0.65 -9.92
N GLY A 125 -4.82 -1.85 -9.56
CA GLY A 125 -3.43 -2.24 -9.55
C GLY A 125 -2.88 -2.31 -10.96
N SER A 126 -1.56 -2.14 -11.08
CA SER A 126 -0.93 -2.13 -12.40
C SER A 126 -1.09 -3.45 -13.13
N ALA A 127 -1.14 -4.55 -12.39
CA ALA A 127 -1.28 -5.86 -13.01
C ALA A 127 -2.68 -6.06 -13.59
N ALA A 128 -3.66 -5.31 -13.11
CA ALA A 128 -5.04 -5.48 -13.53
C ALA A 128 -5.42 -4.56 -14.68
N VAL A 129 -4.56 -3.60 -15.05
CA VAL A 129 -4.92 -2.60 -16.02
C VAL A 129 -3.95 -2.59 -17.17
N PRO A 130 -4.33 -3.16 -18.31
CA PRO A 130 -3.49 -3.05 -19.50
C PRO A 130 -3.42 -1.58 -19.91
N ARG A 131 -2.26 -1.11 -20.29
CA ARG A 131 -2.12 0.26 -20.75
C ARG A 131 -2.62 0.35 -22.16
N PRO A 132 -3.47 1.27 -22.43
CA PRO A 132 -3.82 1.53 -23.81
C PRO A 132 -2.63 2.17 -24.47
N ARG A 133 -2.51 2.26 -25.34
CA ARG A 133 -1.53 2.97 -25.77
C ARG A 133 -1.29 3.67 -26.11
#